data_d2e508312e42fb050022ec2698af0fab
#
_entry.id   d2e508312e42fb050022ec2698af0fab
#
_cell.length_a   1.000
_cell.length_b   1.000
_cell.length_c   1.000
_cell.angle_alpha   90.00
_cell.angle_beta   90.00
_cell.angle_gamma   90.00
#
_symmetry.space_group_name_H-M   'P 1'
#
loop_
_entity.id
_entity.type
_entity.pdbx_description
1 polymer ?
#
loop_
_entity_poly.entity_id
_entity_poly.type
_entity_poly.pdbx_seq_one_letter_code
_entity_poly.pdbx_strand_id
1 'polypeptide(L)'
;MSGSYVNALFYEEPAGTFTHGHIFISAPDLTSAEQDPANGYWHCDIADGDRLTWSEKVYELFGLPAGTPILRDWAVARYAEHSKNTLDRVRKFALSRDFGFILDAEIQPQGAGSRWIRVLAVPIVADGRVVGLHGLKRAL
;
A
#
# COMPACT_ATOMS: atom_id res chain seq x y z
N MET A 1 2.17 -18.31 -12.91
CA MET A 1 0.91 -17.70 -12.47
C MET A 1 1.20 -16.34 -11.84
N SER A 2 0.40 -15.34 -12.19
CA SER A 2 0.63 -13.96 -11.74
C SER A 2 0.62 -13.81 -10.23
N GLY A 3 -0.26 -14.52 -9.50
CA GLY A 3 -0.32 -14.48 -8.04
C GLY A 3 0.96 -14.95 -7.37
N SER A 4 1.57 -16.01 -7.86
CA SER A 4 2.84 -16.52 -7.33
C SER A 4 3.98 -15.55 -7.59
N TYR A 5 4.01 -14.95 -8.78
CA TYR A 5 5.03 -13.97 -9.14
C TYR A 5 4.93 -12.72 -8.26
N VAL A 6 3.73 -12.20 -8.07
CA VAL A 6 3.50 -11.02 -7.23
C VAL A 6 3.85 -11.31 -5.78
N ASN A 7 3.48 -12.49 -5.26
CA ASN A 7 3.85 -12.87 -3.90
C ASN A 7 5.36 -12.92 -3.73
N ALA A 8 6.09 -13.50 -4.70
CA ALA A 8 7.54 -13.55 -4.65
C ALA A 8 8.14 -12.14 -4.60
N LEU A 9 7.66 -11.22 -5.43
CA LEU A 9 8.13 -9.84 -5.42
C LEU A 9 7.81 -9.13 -4.11
N PHE A 10 6.61 -9.36 -3.57
CA PHE A 10 6.19 -8.70 -2.34
C PHE A 10 7.04 -9.14 -1.13
N TYR A 11 7.53 -10.36 -1.13
CA TYR A 11 8.37 -10.89 -0.06
C TYR A 11 9.87 -10.78 -0.33
N GLU A 12 10.25 -10.19 -1.46
CA GLU A 12 11.66 -10.03 -1.81
C GLU A 12 12.40 -9.14 -0.80
N GLU A 13 13.63 -9.50 -0.50
CA GLU A 13 14.53 -8.74 0.36
C GLU A 13 15.74 -8.29 -0.47
N PRO A 14 16.49 -7.27 -0.06
CA PRO A 14 16.38 -6.48 1.17
C PRO A 14 15.42 -5.30 1.06
N ALA A 15 15.24 -4.59 2.19
CA ALA A 15 14.53 -3.33 2.22
C ALA A 15 15.14 -2.37 1.21
N GLY A 16 14.30 -1.57 0.56
CA GLY A 16 14.76 -0.61 -0.42
C GLY A 16 14.84 -1.15 -1.84
N THR A 17 14.46 -2.41 -2.09
CA THR A 17 14.47 -3.01 -3.42
C THR A 17 13.71 -2.16 -4.44
N PHE A 18 12.62 -1.53 -4.02
CA PHE A 18 11.79 -0.68 -4.88
C PHE A 18 11.84 0.80 -4.48
N THR A 19 12.88 1.24 -3.77
CA THR A 19 12.97 2.59 -3.19
C THR A 19 13.01 3.69 -4.24
N HIS A 20 13.91 3.57 -5.21
CA HIS A 20 14.06 4.56 -6.27
C HIS A 20 13.35 4.15 -7.54
N GLY A 21 12.58 3.10 -7.44
CA GLY A 21 11.78 2.58 -8.53
C GLY A 21 10.55 1.92 -7.94
N HIS A 22 9.79 1.37 -8.83
CA HIS A 22 8.57 0.66 -8.48
C HIS A 22 8.31 -0.33 -9.60
N ILE A 23 7.45 -1.28 -9.33
CA ILE A 23 7.00 -2.24 -10.34
C ILE A 23 5.51 -2.08 -10.50
N PHE A 24 5.05 -1.87 -11.74
CA PHE A 24 3.64 -1.96 -12.07
C PHE A 24 3.28 -3.41 -12.35
N ILE A 25 2.14 -3.82 -11.87
CA ILE A 25 1.66 -5.20 -11.99
C ILE A 25 0.23 -5.19 -12.49
N SER A 26 -0.18 -6.26 -13.15
CA SER A 26 -1.55 -6.42 -13.61
C SER A 26 -2.31 -7.34 -12.65
N ALA A 27 -3.44 -6.85 -12.15
CA ALA A 27 -4.48 -7.57 -11.39
C ALA A 27 -4.00 -8.82 -10.62
N PRO A 28 -3.15 -8.68 -9.58
CA PRO A 28 -2.67 -9.83 -8.81
C PRO A 28 -3.78 -10.42 -7.95
N ASP A 29 -3.65 -11.72 -7.66
CA ASP A 29 -4.48 -12.39 -6.67
C ASP A 29 -3.85 -12.20 -5.29
N LEU A 30 -4.56 -11.54 -4.39
CA LEU A 30 -4.08 -11.23 -3.04
C LEU A 30 -4.43 -12.31 -2.01
N THR A 31 -5.24 -13.29 -2.37
CA THR A 31 -5.84 -14.22 -1.40
C THR A 31 -4.82 -14.91 -0.50
N SER A 32 -3.75 -15.44 -1.07
CA SER A 32 -2.72 -16.13 -0.28
C SER A 32 -1.98 -15.19 0.66
N ALA A 33 -1.64 -13.99 0.16
CA ALA A 33 -0.89 -13.00 0.94
C ALA A 33 -1.75 -12.37 2.03
N GLU A 34 -3.05 -12.23 1.81
CA GLU A 34 -3.99 -11.72 2.82
C GLU A 34 -4.07 -12.61 4.05
N GLN A 35 -3.79 -13.90 3.91
CA GLN A 35 -3.84 -14.85 5.03
C GLN A 35 -2.58 -14.83 5.90
N ASP A 36 -1.52 -14.14 5.46
CA ASP A 36 -0.30 -14.04 6.24
C ASP A 36 -0.48 -12.97 7.33
N PRO A 37 -0.37 -13.33 8.62
CA PRO A 37 -0.57 -12.38 9.71
C PRO A 37 0.46 -11.26 9.77
N ALA A 38 1.59 -11.39 9.09
CA ALA A 38 2.59 -10.31 8.99
C ALA A 38 2.16 -9.20 8.04
N ASN A 39 1.17 -9.45 7.21
CA ASN A 39 0.67 -8.47 6.25
C ASN A 39 -0.54 -7.74 6.79
N GLY A 40 -0.54 -6.41 6.65
CA GLY A 40 -1.73 -5.62 6.90
C GLY A 40 -2.51 -5.41 5.61
N TYR A 41 -3.83 -5.37 5.73
CA TYR A 41 -4.73 -5.08 4.62
C TYR A 41 -5.20 -3.63 4.72
N TRP A 42 -5.25 -2.94 3.57
CA TRP A 42 -5.74 -1.58 3.49
C TRP A 42 -6.65 -1.41 2.28
N HIS A 43 -7.56 -0.46 2.40
CA HIS A 43 -8.50 -0.11 1.34
C HIS A 43 -8.70 1.41 1.33
N CYS A 44 -8.72 1.99 0.14
CA CYS A 44 -9.03 3.39 -0.07
C CYS A 44 -10.20 3.48 -1.04
N ASP A 45 -11.33 3.98 -0.54
CA ASP A 45 -12.53 4.16 -1.36
C ASP A 45 -12.48 5.55 -2.02
N ILE A 46 -11.94 5.59 -3.22
CA ILE A 46 -11.75 6.84 -3.97
C ILE A 46 -13.11 7.48 -4.30
N ALA A 47 -14.09 6.66 -4.64
CA ALA A 47 -15.42 7.15 -4.98
C ALA A 47 -16.15 7.77 -3.78
N ASP A 48 -15.70 7.47 -2.55
CA ASP A 48 -16.26 8.00 -1.32
C ASP A 48 -15.23 8.88 -0.59
N GLY A 49 -14.66 9.84 -1.30
CA GLY A 49 -13.77 10.83 -0.72
C GLY A 49 -12.46 10.29 -0.16
N ASP A 50 -11.91 9.24 -0.77
CA ASP A 50 -10.68 8.60 -0.31
C ASP A 50 -10.80 8.01 1.10
N ARG A 51 -11.95 7.47 1.45
CA ARG A 51 -12.16 6.86 2.76
C ARG A 51 -11.26 5.65 2.95
N LEU A 52 -10.46 5.68 4.04
CA LEU A 52 -9.51 4.63 4.35
C LEU A 52 -10.09 3.61 5.33
N THR A 53 -9.75 2.35 5.08
CA THR A 53 -10.00 1.24 6.00
C THR A 53 -8.68 0.48 6.18
N TRP A 54 -8.30 0.24 7.43
CA TRP A 54 -7.05 -0.45 7.79
C TRP A 54 -7.34 -1.65 8.67
N SER A 55 -6.63 -2.75 8.43
CA SER A 55 -6.60 -3.85 9.39
C SER A 55 -5.75 -3.47 10.60
N GLU A 56 -5.85 -4.27 11.67
CA GLU A 56 -5.07 -4.03 12.89
C GLU A 56 -3.58 -3.93 12.59
N LYS A 57 -3.07 -4.75 11.69
CA LYS A 57 -1.65 -4.75 11.36
C LYS A 57 -1.19 -3.45 10.74
N VAL A 58 -2.02 -2.81 9.91
CA VAL A 58 -1.68 -1.50 9.34
C VAL A 58 -1.66 -0.43 10.43
N TYR A 59 -2.62 -0.44 11.34
CA TYR A 59 -2.58 0.45 12.50
C TYR A 59 -1.28 0.29 13.28
N GLU A 60 -0.87 -0.94 13.52
CA GLU A 60 0.36 -1.25 14.23
C GLU A 60 1.58 -0.69 13.51
N LEU A 61 1.64 -0.83 12.17
CA LEU A 61 2.74 -0.28 11.37
C LEU A 61 2.86 1.24 11.53
N PHE A 62 1.74 1.93 11.65
CA PHE A 62 1.70 3.39 11.77
C PHE A 62 1.67 3.89 13.22
N GLY A 63 1.71 2.99 14.19
CA GLY A 63 1.79 3.36 15.60
C GLY A 63 0.50 3.89 16.20
N LEU A 64 -0.65 3.46 15.69
CA LEU A 64 -1.95 3.90 16.19
C LEU A 64 -2.76 2.74 16.77
N PRO A 65 -3.61 3.03 17.78
CA PRO A 65 -4.56 2.03 18.24
C PRO A 65 -5.53 1.62 17.14
N ALA A 66 -5.85 0.34 17.06
CA ALA A 66 -6.82 -0.18 16.11
C ALA A 66 -8.16 0.53 16.28
N GLY A 67 -8.80 0.85 15.16
CA GLY A 67 -10.09 1.53 15.17
C GLY A 67 -10.01 3.05 15.24
N THR A 68 -8.82 3.63 15.37
CA THR A 68 -8.66 5.09 15.31
C THR A 68 -9.16 5.60 13.96
N PRO A 69 -10.03 6.63 13.92
CA PRO A 69 -10.44 7.22 12.65
C PRO A 69 -9.23 7.76 11.87
N ILE A 70 -9.14 7.42 10.59
CA ILE A 70 -8.00 7.79 9.75
C ILE A 70 -8.47 8.66 8.60
N LEU A 71 -7.85 9.81 8.45
CA LEU A 71 -7.97 10.63 7.25
C LEU A 71 -6.79 10.38 6.33
N ARG A 72 -7.04 10.35 5.03
CA ARG A 72 -5.97 10.10 4.05
C ARG A 72 -4.83 11.12 4.18
N ASP A 73 -5.13 12.38 4.40
CA ASP A 73 -4.11 13.43 4.53
C ASP A 73 -3.20 13.15 5.72
N TRP A 74 -3.74 12.69 6.83
CA TRP A 74 -2.92 12.31 7.98
C TRP A 74 -2.01 11.13 7.64
N ALA A 75 -2.55 10.12 7.00
CA ALA A 75 -1.79 8.92 6.64
C ALA A 75 -0.65 9.26 5.67
N VAL A 76 -0.93 10.06 4.65
CA VAL A 76 0.06 10.49 3.66
C VAL A 76 1.17 11.31 4.33
N ALA A 77 0.83 12.13 5.32
CA ALA A 77 1.81 12.93 6.05
C ALA A 77 2.79 12.09 6.87
N ARG A 78 2.50 10.81 7.11
CA ARG A 78 3.44 9.89 7.81
C ARG A 78 4.54 9.38 6.89
N TYR A 79 4.42 9.51 5.59
CA TYR A 79 5.46 9.09 4.66
C TYR A 79 6.57 10.15 4.61
N ALA A 80 7.82 9.69 4.56
CA ALA A 80 8.94 10.60 4.30
C ALA A 80 8.76 11.25 2.93
N GLU A 81 9.26 12.46 2.77
CA GLU A 81 8.96 13.28 1.58
C GLU A 81 9.28 12.58 0.27
N HIS A 82 10.45 11.93 0.17
CA HIS A 82 10.81 11.21 -1.05
C HIS A 82 9.86 10.06 -1.36
N SER A 83 9.43 9.33 -0.32
CA SER A 83 8.48 8.23 -0.47
C SER A 83 7.09 8.74 -0.83
N LYS A 84 6.67 9.84 -0.21
CA LYS A 84 5.40 10.50 -0.51
C LYS A 84 5.33 10.93 -1.97
N ASN A 85 6.40 11.53 -2.49
CA ASN A 85 6.45 12.00 -3.87
C ASN A 85 6.39 10.83 -4.86
N THR A 86 7.12 9.76 -4.57
CA THR A 86 7.08 8.55 -5.40
C THR A 86 5.69 7.91 -5.37
N LEU A 87 5.11 7.77 -4.18
CA LEU A 87 3.78 7.21 -4.03
C LEU A 87 2.73 8.02 -4.81
N ASP A 88 2.80 9.34 -4.75
CA ASP A 88 1.87 10.21 -5.47
C ASP A 88 1.94 9.98 -6.99
N ARG A 89 3.14 9.92 -7.55
CA ARG A 89 3.33 9.69 -8.99
C ARG A 89 2.83 8.32 -9.40
N VAL A 90 3.21 7.30 -8.64
CA VAL A 90 2.86 5.91 -8.94
C VAL A 90 1.35 5.71 -8.82
N ARG A 91 0.74 6.30 -7.79
CA ARG A 91 -0.70 6.23 -7.60
C ARG A 91 -1.46 6.87 -8.76
N LYS A 92 -1.06 8.06 -9.18
CA LYS A 92 -1.70 8.75 -10.31
C LYS A 92 -1.62 7.92 -11.59
N PHE A 93 -0.46 7.34 -11.87
CA PHE A 93 -0.29 6.48 -13.03
C PHE A 93 -1.17 5.24 -12.94
N ALA A 94 -1.19 4.59 -11.79
CA ALA A 94 -1.99 3.39 -11.57
C ALA A 94 -3.48 3.66 -11.78
N LEU A 95 -3.97 4.78 -11.25
CA LEU A 95 -5.38 5.16 -11.40
C LEU A 95 -5.75 5.44 -12.85
N SER A 96 -4.84 6.02 -13.64
CA SER A 96 -5.11 6.37 -15.05
C SER A 96 -5.00 5.18 -15.98
N ARG A 97 -4.30 4.09 -15.59
CA ARG A 97 -3.99 2.96 -16.44
C ARG A 97 -4.50 1.62 -15.93
N ASP A 98 -5.17 1.62 -14.80
CA ASP A 98 -5.70 0.40 -14.19
C ASP A 98 -4.59 -0.64 -13.91
N PHE A 99 -3.44 -0.18 -13.43
CA PHE A 99 -2.36 -1.06 -12.98
C PHE A 99 -2.24 -1.06 -11.46
N GLY A 100 -1.87 -2.22 -10.89
CA GLY A 100 -1.37 -2.27 -9.53
C GLY A 100 0.12 -1.91 -9.47
N PHE A 101 0.65 -1.82 -8.27
CA PHE A 101 2.07 -1.52 -8.08
C PHE A 101 2.60 -2.09 -6.78
N ILE A 102 3.91 -2.26 -6.73
CA ILE A 102 4.67 -2.55 -5.52
C ILE A 102 5.72 -1.47 -5.38
N LEU A 103 5.85 -0.90 -4.18
CA LEU A 103 6.93 0.03 -3.89
C LEU A 103 7.34 -0.07 -2.41
N ASP A 104 8.59 0.29 -2.14
CA ASP A 104 9.09 0.43 -0.78
C ASP A 104 8.98 1.89 -0.38
N ALA A 105 8.51 2.14 0.82
CA ALA A 105 8.31 3.48 1.33
C ALA A 105 8.82 3.60 2.75
N GLU A 106 9.42 4.73 3.05
CA GLU A 106 9.81 5.07 4.41
C GLU A 106 8.68 5.85 5.07
N ILE A 107 8.29 5.42 6.27
CA ILE A 107 7.26 6.09 7.05
C ILE A 107 7.81 6.49 8.42
N GLN A 108 7.17 7.47 9.04
CA GLN A 108 7.43 7.88 10.42
C GLN A 108 6.18 7.60 11.24
N PRO A 109 6.11 6.41 11.87
CA PRO A 109 4.98 6.07 12.72
C PRO A 109 4.86 7.03 13.88
N GLN A 110 3.66 7.19 14.41
CA GLN A 110 3.45 8.00 15.60
C GLN A 110 4.18 7.36 16.79
N GLY A 111 4.99 8.15 17.50
CA GLY A 111 5.70 7.70 18.70
C GLY A 111 6.86 6.76 18.45
N ALA A 112 7.34 6.63 17.22
CA ALA A 112 8.45 5.76 16.87
C ALA A 112 9.33 6.42 15.81
N GLY A 113 10.54 5.88 15.63
CA GLY A 113 11.44 6.33 14.56
C GLY A 113 10.97 5.83 13.19
N SER A 114 11.68 6.26 12.15
CA SER A 114 11.40 5.84 10.79
C SER A 114 11.47 4.34 10.63
N ARG A 115 10.65 3.82 9.74
CA ARG A 115 10.71 2.43 9.30
C ARG A 115 10.37 2.32 7.82
N TRP A 116 10.86 1.27 7.21
CA TRP A 116 10.53 0.96 5.83
C TRP A 116 9.41 -0.07 5.79
N ILE A 117 8.48 0.15 4.87
CA ILE A 117 7.39 -0.77 4.60
C ILE A 117 7.36 -1.07 3.10
N ARG A 118 6.80 -2.21 2.75
CA ARG A 118 6.51 -2.54 1.36
C ARG A 118 5.02 -2.46 1.13
N VAL A 119 4.63 -1.73 0.10
CA VAL A 119 3.23 -1.47 -0.23
C VAL A 119 2.90 -2.20 -1.52
N LEU A 120 1.84 -2.99 -1.48
CA LEU A 120 1.21 -3.57 -2.67
C LEU A 120 -0.15 -2.92 -2.81
N ALA A 121 -0.42 -2.36 -3.98
CA ALA A 121 -1.70 -1.74 -4.31
C ALA A 121 -2.29 -2.33 -5.57
N VAL A 122 -3.58 -2.54 -5.56
CA VAL A 122 -4.34 -3.10 -6.67
C VAL A 122 -5.58 -2.23 -6.89
N PRO A 123 -5.88 -1.82 -8.13
CA PRO A 123 -7.08 -1.04 -8.39
C PRO A 123 -8.34 -1.89 -8.24
N ILE A 124 -9.39 -1.24 -7.76
CA ILE A 124 -10.75 -1.79 -7.75
C ILE A 124 -11.51 -1.09 -8.85
N VAL A 125 -12.04 -1.87 -9.79
CA VAL A 125 -12.71 -1.34 -10.97
C VAL A 125 -14.21 -1.65 -10.89
N ALA A 126 -15.04 -0.65 -11.17
CA ALA A 126 -16.48 -0.80 -11.30
C ALA A 126 -16.95 0.02 -12.49
N ASP A 127 -17.75 -0.58 -13.34
CA ASP A 127 -18.31 0.06 -14.56
C ASP A 127 -17.22 0.71 -15.42
N GLY A 128 -16.08 0.02 -15.58
CA GLY A 128 -14.97 0.46 -16.42
C GLY A 128 -14.14 1.57 -15.84
N ARG A 129 -14.33 1.93 -14.56
CA ARG A 129 -13.57 2.99 -13.88
C ARG A 129 -12.94 2.48 -12.61
N VAL A 130 -11.77 3.02 -12.28
CA VAL A 130 -11.15 2.76 -10.99
C VAL A 130 -11.89 3.53 -9.91
N VAL A 131 -12.50 2.81 -8.97
CA VAL A 131 -13.28 3.40 -7.87
C VAL A 131 -12.55 3.31 -6.52
N GLY A 132 -11.47 2.58 -6.45
CA GLY A 132 -10.70 2.42 -5.23
C GLY A 132 -9.37 1.75 -5.47
N LEU A 133 -8.59 1.70 -4.41
CA LEU A 133 -7.36 0.92 -4.34
C LEU A 133 -7.41 0.08 -3.07
N HIS A 134 -6.85 -1.10 -3.12
CA HIS A 134 -6.65 -1.90 -1.92
C HIS A 134 -5.36 -2.70 -2.06
N GLY A 135 -4.91 -3.29 -0.98
CA GLY A 135 -3.72 -4.10 -1.03
C GLY A 135 -3.17 -4.43 0.33
N LEU A 136 -1.86 -4.59 0.36
CA LEU A 136 -1.15 -5.06 1.55
C LEU A 136 -0.02 -4.11 1.90
N LYS A 137 0.33 -4.07 3.19
CA LYS A 137 1.52 -3.39 3.70
C LYS A 137 2.21 -4.32 4.69
N ARG A 138 3.54 -4.38 4.61
CA ARG A 138 4.34 -5.14 5.55
C ARG A 138 5.59 -4.38 5.94
N ALA A 139 6.08 -4.64 7.15
CA ALA A 139 7.36 -4.08 7.59
C ALA A 139 8.52 -4.78 6.87
N LEU A 140 9.54 -4.04 6.55
CA LEU A 140 10.78 -4.55 5.99
C LEU A 140 11.89 -4.62 7.04
#